data_280a5018d0b326daa625104a6cbcd3e7
#
_entry.id   280a5018d0b326daa625104a6cbcd3e7
#
_cell.length_a   1.000
_cell.length_b   1.000
_cell.length_c   1.000
_cell.angle_alpha   90.00
_cell.angle_beta   90.00
_cell.angle_gamma   90.00
#
_symmetry.space_group_name_H-M   'P 1'
#
loop_
_entity.id
_entity.type
_entity.pdbx_description
1 polymer ?
#
loop_
_entity_poly.entity_id
_entity_poly.type
_entity_poly.pdbx_seq_one_letter_code
_entity_poly.pdbx_strand_id
1 'polypeptide(L)'
;MKRLNKILVPTDLSDNSRRALNYGCWLATEDHAEIVVLHVANELNAWELHCEDLAFVGANQKVWPIDRVLAEASLDLSRFLEPHLESLKKVPSANKRVVLGPIAQQIVAIAEENKVDLIVMSPRRRRGLRHFLNGGVTDRVTRLSPCPVLSITAPLPSTPWRGKLAPLLLGWPRQRAAQI
;
A
#
# COMPACT_ATOMS: atom_id res chain seq x y z
N MET A 1 -14.62 -16.47 -12.09
CA MET A 1 -13.52 -15.81 -11.34
C MET A 1 -14.15 -15.04 -10.19
N LYS A 2 -13.52 -15.05 -8.99
CA LYS A 2 -14.00 -14.19 -7.89
C LYS A 2 -13.66 -12.75 -8.26
N ARG A 3 -14.65 -11.87 -8.24
CA ARG A 3 -14.47 -10.43 -8.48
C ARG A 3 -13.74 -9.81 -7.30
N LEU A 4 -12.84 -8.87 -7.57
CA LEU A 4 -12.25 -8.06 -6.50
C LEU A 4 -13.30 -7.07 -6.02
N ASN A 5 -13.45 -6.93 -4.70
CA ASN A 5 -14.34 -5.93 -4.11
C ASN A 5 -13.55 -4.77 -3.52
N LYS A 6 -12.35 -5.04 -2.99
CA LYS A 6 -11.53 -4.03 -2.33
C LYS A 6 -10.05 -4.24 -2.60
N ILE A 7 -9.38 -3.17 -3.05
CA ILE A 7 -7.95 -3.12 -3.38
C ILE A 7 -7.24 -2.15 -2.45
N LEU A 8 -6.14 -2.58 -1.83
CA LEU A 8 -5.28 -1.72 -1.03
C LEU A 8 -4.04 -1.33 -1.83
N VAL A 9 -3.73 -0.04 -1.89
CA VAL A 9 -2.54 0.49 -2.55
C VAL A 9 -1.69 1.27 -1.54
N PRO A 10 -0.71 0.62 -0.91
CA PRO A 10 0.26 1.30 -0.07
C PRO A 10 1.18 2.19 -0.92
N THR A 11 1.46 3.40 -0.42
CA THR A 11 2.34 4.36 -1.08
C THR A 11 3.39 4.94 -0.14
N ASP A 12 4.62 5.06 -0.63
CA ASP A 12 5.71 5.80 0.00
C ASP A 12 5.87 7.20 -0.63
N LEU A 13 4.84 7.66 -1.34
CA LEU A 13 4.76 8.94 -2.06
C LEU A 13 5.80 9.10 -3.18
N SER A 14 6.52 8.04 -3.54
CA SER A 14 7.53 8.06 -4.61
C SER A 14 6.90 7.86 -5.99
N ASP A 15 7.66 8.20 -7.05
CA ASP A 15 7.24 7.94 -8.44
C ASP A 15 7.06 6.44 -8.74
N ASN A 16 7.76 5.56 -8.02
CA ASN A 16 7.54 4.13 -8.16
C ASN A 16 6.16 3.72 -7.65
N SER A 17 5.72 4.27 -6.52
CA SER A 17 4.41 3.97 -5.96
C SER A 17 3.25 4.54 -6.81
N ARG A 18 3.49 5.60 -7.62
CA ARG A 18 2.52 6.09 -8.62
C ARG A 18 2.12 5.00 -9.62
N ARG A 19 3.05 4.11 -9.99
CA ARG A 19 2.77 2.99 -10.91
C ARG A 19 1.82 1.99 -10.28
N ALA A 20 2.03 1.66 -9.01
CA ALA A 20 1.12 0.78 -8.27
C ALA A 20 -0.27 1.42 -8.16
N LEU A 21 -0.35 2.72 -7.88
CA LEU A 21 -1.61 3.46 -7.82
C LEU A 21 -2.35 3.43 -9.16
N ASN A 22 -1.67 3.73 -10.27
CA ASN A 22 -2.28 3.69 -11.60
C ASN A 22 -2.82 2.29 -11.93
N TYR A 23 -2.06 1.25 -11.59
CA TYR A 23 -2.47 -0.12 -11.82
C TYR A 23 -3.65 -0.52 -10.93
N GLY A 24 -3.61 -0.12 -9.66
CA GLY A 24 -4.70 -0.32 -8.71
C GLY A 24 -6.00 0.37 -9.16
N CYS A 25 -5.93 1.62 -9.62
CA CYS A 25 -7.08 2.34 -10.17
C CYS A 25 -7.65 1.64 -11.42
N TRP A 26 -6.78 1.18 -12.32
CA TRP A 26 -7.23 0.44 -13.49
C TRP A 26 -7.96 -0.86 -13.10
N LEU A 27 -7.38 -1.68 -12.21
CA LEU A 27 -8.04 -2.90 -11.70
C LEU A 27 -9.36 -2.60 -10.99
N ALA A 28 -9.37 -1.56 -10.13
CA ALA A 28 -10.58 -1.17 -9.41
C ALA A 28 -11.71 -0.73 -10.36
N THR A 29 -11.37 -0.07 -11.46
CA THR A 29 -12.33 0.33 -12.50
C THR A 29 -12.88 -0.89 -13.24
N GLU A 30 -12.02 -1.83 -13.66
CA GLU A 30 -12.44 -3.03 -14.41
C GLU A 30 -13.31 -3.96 -13.56
N ASP A 31 -12.98 -4.15 -12.29
CA ASP A 31 -13.71 -5.05 -11.38
C ASP A 31 -14.84 -4.34 -10.61
N HIS A 32 -15.00 -3.02 -10.75
CA HIS A 32 -15.90 -2.19 -9.94
C HIS A 32 -15.61 -2.32 -8.44
N ALA A 33 -14.33 -2.37 -8.09
CA ALA A 33 -13.85 -2.51 -6.73
C ALA A 33 -13.65 -1.14 -6.04
N GLU A 34 -13.72 -1.15 -4.72
CA GLU A 34 -13.25 -0.03 -3.89
C GLU A 34 -11.71 0.01 -3.87
N ILE A 35 -11.13 1.21 -3.88
CA ILE A 35 -9.69 1.39 -3.68
C ILE A 35 -9.41 2.13 -2.37
N VAL A 36 -8.46 1.62 -1.59
CA VAL A 36 -7.92 2.30 -0.40
C VAL A 36 -6.46 2.64 -0.66
N VAL A 37 -6.14 3.93 -0.72
CA VAL A 37 -4.75 4.39 -0.83
C VAL A 37 -4.22 4.66 0.57
N LEU A 38 -3.20 3.91 0.97
CA LEU A 38 -2.63 3.93 2.32
C LEU A 38 -1.23 4.55 2.30
N HIS A 39 -1.04 5.59 3.08
CA HIS A 39 0.28 6.07 3.44
C HIS A 39 0.58 5.75 4.91
N VAL A 40 1.73 5.11 5.16
CA VAL A 40 2.22 4.87 6.51
C VAL A 40 3.33 5.87 6.77
N ALA A 41 3.03 6.86 7.58
CA ALA A 41 4.03 7.84 8.01
C ALA A 41 5.01 7.16 8.97
N ASN A 42 6.25 6.98 8.51
CA ASN A 42 7.31 6.28 9.24
C ASN A 42 8.57 7.16 9.27
N GLU A 43 8.44 8.36 9.79
CA GLU A 43 9.61 9.24 9.93
C GLU A 43 10.52 8.87 11.10
N LEU A 44 10.28 7.72 11.75
CA LEU A 44 10.83 7.43 13.06
C LEU A 44 11.69 6.18 13.07
N ASN A 45 12.99 6.41 13.04
CA ASN A 45 13.99 5.40 13.40
C ASN A 45 14.16 5.20 14.93
N ALA A 46 13.35 5.86 15.74
CA ALA A 46 13.41 5.76 17.20
C ALA A 46 12.00 5.77 17.78
N TRP A 47 11.59 4.65 18.37
CA TRP A 47 10.35 4.48 19.10
C TRP A 47 10.60 4.80 20.58
N GLU A 48 10.41 6.02 20.97
CA GLU A 48 10.08 6.36 22.34
C GLU A 48 8.73 7.05 22.34
N LEU A 49 7.67 6.24 22.46
CA LEU A 49 6.35 6.73 22.83
C LEU A 49 6.41 7.11 24.31
N HIS A 50 6.47 8.39 24.59
CA HIS A 50 6.13 8.90 25.91
C HIS A 50 4.62 8.88 26.00
N CYS A 51 4.09 7.92 26.77
CA CYS A 51 2.66 7.64 26.87
C CYS A 51 1.81 8.78 27.47
N GLU A 52 2.43 9.80 28.04
CA GLU A 52 1.70 10.89 28.73
C GLU A 52 1.28 12.03 27.82
N ASP A 53 1.96 12.26 26.68
CA ASP A 53 1.69 13.44 25.85
C ASP A 53 1.26 13.14 24.40
N LEU A 54 1.12 11.87 24.00
CA LEU A 54 0.82 11.49 22.62
C LEU A 54 1.72 12.22 21.60
N ALA A 55 3.01 12.30 21.87
CA ALA A 55 3.96 13.05 21.09
C ALA A 55 5.06 12.15 20.51
N PHE A 56 5.57 12.51 19.34
CA PHE A 56 6.66 11.86 18.68
C PHE A 56 7.99 12.56 18.95
N VAL A 57 9.03 11.77 19.25
CA VAL A 57 10.41 12.26 19.28
C VAL A 57 11.09 11.86 17.99
N GLY A 58 11.37 12.82 17.11
CA GLY A 58 12.11 12.60 15.88
C GLY A 58 13.60 12.31 16.13
N ALA A 59 14.32 11.81 15.12
CA ALA A 59 15.76 11.50 15.17
C ALA A 59 16.67 12.66 15.65
N ASN A 60 16.15 13.89 15.62
CA ASN A 60 16.80 15.12 16.11
C ASN A 60 16.31 15.56 17.49
N GLN A 61 15.68 14.66 18.27
CA GLN A 61 15.08 14.92 19.59
C GLN A 61 13.98 16.00 19.62
N LYS A 62 13.44 16.38 18.46
CA LYS A 62 12.26 17.26 18.43
C LYS A 62 11.00 16.45 18.69
N VAL A 63 10.18 16.93 19.63
CA VAL A 63 8.89 16.37 19.97
C VAL A 63 7.83 16.96 19.05
N TRP A 64 7.06 16.11 18.37
CA TRP A 64 5.98 16.53 17.49
C TRP A 64 4.65 15.95 17.98
N PRO A 65 3.60 16.76 18.13
CA PRO A 65 2.26 16.24 18.38
C PRO A 65 1.84 15.26 17.28
N ILE A 66 1.28 14.13 17.66
CA ILE A 66 0.82 13.07 16.70
C ILE A 66 -0.13 13.66 15.66
N ASP A 67 -1.07 14.50 16.10
CA ASP A 67 -2.05 15.12 15.20
C ASP A 67 -1.37 15.96 14.11
N ARG A 68 -0.29 16.65 14.43
CA ARG A 68 0.48 17.42 13.46
C ARG A 68 1.16 16.52 12.43
N VAL A 69 1.79 15.43 12.88
CA VAL A 69 2.45 14.46 11.98
C VAL A 69 1.42 13.83 11.04
N LEU A 70 0.26 13.43 11.55
CA LEU A 70 -0.82 12.88 10.74
C LEU A 70 -1.39 13.91 9.76
N ALA A 71 -1.54 15.17 10.18
CA ALA A 71 -2.03 16.23 9.31
C ALA A 71 -1.06 16.52 8.16
N GLU A 72 0.25 16.64 8.43
CA GLU A 72 1.29 16.82 7.41
C GLU A 72 1.32 15.64 6.43
N ALA A 73 1.34 14.40 6.93
CA ALA A 73 1.32 13.21 6.10
C ALA A 73 0.03 13.10 5.26
N SER A 74 -1.11 13.58 5.78
CA SER A 74 -2.37 13.62 5.03
C SER A 74 -2.35 14.66 3.91
N LEU A 75 -1.70 15.80 4.13
CA LEU A 75 -1.47 16.81 3.09
C LEU A 75 -0.54 16.28 2.00
N ASP A 76 0.53 15.61 2.37
CA ASP A 76 1.48 15.04 1.42
C ASP A 76 0.84 13.92 0.59
N LEU A 77 0.02 13.06 1.22
CA LEU A 77 -0.77 12.09 0.48
C LEU A 77 -1.74 12.77 -0.49
N SER A 78 -2.39 13.86 -0.08
CA SER A 78 -3.31 14.60 -0.96
C SER A 78 -2.59 15.18 -2.17
N ARG A 79 -1.43 15.83 -1.98
CA ARG A 79 -0.59 16.34 -3.07
C ARG A 79 -0.11 15.22 -4.00
N PHE A 80 0.27 14.07 -3.43
CA PHE A 80 0.63 12.90 -4.22
C PHE A 80 -0.52 12.40 -5.10
N LEU A 81 -1.77 12.49 -4.63
CA LEU A 81 -2.96 12.02 -5.35
C LEU A 81 -3.48 13.02 -6.39
N GLU A 82 -3.13 14.31 -6.32
CA GLU A 82 -3.62 15.33 -7.25
C GLU A 82 -3.50 14.95 -8.74
N PRO A 83 -2.34 14.45 -9.24
CA PRO A 83 -2.21 14.05 -10.64
C PRO A 83 -3.05 12.81 -11.02
N HIS A 84 -3.62 12.11 -10.03
CA HIS A 84 -4.36 10.86 -10.21
C HIS A 84 -5.87 11.00 -10.00
N LEU A 85 -6.35 12.23 -9.72
CA LEU A 85 -7.76 12.49 -9.40
C LEU A 85 -8.71 11.98 -10.49
N GLU A 86 -8.37 12.17 -11.77
CA GLU A 86 -9.20 11.69 -12.88
C GLU A 86 -9.29 10.15 -12.95
N SER A 87 -8.24 9.45 -12.55
CA SER A 87 -8.25 7.99 -12.46
C SER A 87 -9.06 7.52 -11.25
N LEU A 88 -8.92 8.22 -10.12
CA LEU A 88 -9.65 7.92 -8.89
C LEU A 88 -11.16 8.19 -9.01
N LYS A 89 -11.57 9.20 -9.76
CA LYS A 89 -13.00 9.48 -10.04
C LYS A 89 -13.71 8.36 -10.82
N LYS A 90 -12.97 7.54 -11.56
CA LYS A 90 -13.52 6.40 -12.33
C LYS A 90 -13.77 5.16 -11.46
N VAL A 91 -13.20 5.13 -10.28
CA VAL A 91 -13.36 4.04 -9.32
C VAL A 91 -14.64 4.26 -8.52
N PRO A 92 -15.45 3.22 -8.24
CA PRO A 92 -16.72 3.35 -7.52
C PRO A 92 -16.57 4.00 -6.14
N SER A 93 -15.49 3.69 -5.43
CA SER A 93 -15.16 4.28 -4.13
C SER A 93 -13.64 4.37 -3.98
N ALA A 94 -13.14 5.57 -3.68
CA ALA A 94 -11.71 5.81 -3.46
C ALA A 94 -11.51 6.49 -2.10
N ASN A 95 -10.86 5.76 -1.18
CA ASN A 95 -10.58 6.23 0.16
C ASN A 95 -9.07 6.44 0.34
N LYS A 96 -8.70 7.52 1.04
CA LYS A 96 -7.33 7.77 1.47
C LYS A 96 -7.20 7.52 2.97
N ARG A 97 -6.11 6.90 3.39
CA ARG A 97 -5.83 6.62 4.80
C ARG A 97 -4.36 6.91 5.12
N VAL A 98 -4.13 7.55 6.25
CA VAL A 98 -2.79 7.76 6.81
C VAL A 98 -2.76 7.11 8.17
N VAL A 99 -1.70 6.37 8.46
CA VAL A 99 -1.46 5.75 9.76
C VAL A 99 0.01 5.89 10.15
N LEU A 100 0.29 5.76 11.43
CA LEU A 100 1.64 5.77 11.97
C LEU A 100 2.03 4.34 12.35
N GLY A 101 3.32 4.01 12.18
CA GLY A 101 3.80 2.74 12.69
C GLY A 101 4.74 1.98 11.75
N PRO A 102 5.11 0.74 12.11
CA PRO A 102 5.94 -0.11 11.28
C PRO A 102 5.24 -0.43 9.97
N ILE A 103 5.82 0.00 8.84
CA ILE A 103 5.17 0.04 7.53
C ILE A 103 4.51 -1.31 7.16
N ALA A 104 5.26 -2.41 7.20
CA ALA A 104 4.74 -3.69 6.77
C ALA A 104 3.60 -4.21 7.68
N GLN A 105 3.71 -3.99 8.98
CA GLN A 105 2.70 -4.39 9.95
C GLN A 105 1.41 -3.58 9.77
N GLN A 106 1.53 -2.26 9.56
CA GLN A 106 0.37 -1.41 9.33
C GLN A 106 -0.36 -1.76 8.02
N ILE A 107 0.39 -2.06 6.95
CA ILE A 107 -0.21 -2.49 5.69
C ILE A 107 -1.02 -3.78 5.89
N VAL A 108 -0.46 -4.78 6.60
CA VAL A 108 -1.13 -6.05 6.87
C VAL A 108 -2.35 -5.85 7.76
N ALA A 109 -2.23 -5.10 8.86
CA ALA A 109 -3.34 -4.82 9.76
C ALA A 109 -4.52 -4.13 9.04
N ILE A 110 -4.22 -3.13 8.20
CA ILE A 110 -5.25 -2.44 7.40
C ILE A 110 -5.88 -3.38 6.36
N ALA A 111 -5.09 -4.30 5.76
CA ALA A 111 -5.62 -5.28 4.83
C ALA A 111 -6.60 -6.27 5.51
N GLU A 112 -6.28 -6.71 6.72
CA GLU A 112 -7.16 -7.57 7.53
C GLU A 112 -8.43 -6.83 7.98
N GLU A 113 -8.27 -5.66 8.60
CA GLU A 113 -9.38 -4.84 9.11
C GLU A 113 -10.41 -4.54 8.02
N ASN A 114 -9.94 -4.19 6.84
CA ASN A 114 -10.80 -3.81 5.71
C ASN A 114 -11.20 -4.98 4.81
N LYS A 115 -10.79 -6.20 5.12
CA LYS A 115 -11.06 -7.41 4.31
C LYS A 115 -10.68 -7.22 2.84
N VAL A 116 -9.44 -6.75 2.62
CA VAL A 116 -8.91 -6.45 1.29
C VAL A 116 -8.74 -7.74 0.48
N ASP A 117 -9.15 -7.72 -0.79
CA ASP A 117 -8.99 -8.88 -1.69
C ASP A 117 -7.62 -8.90 -2.38
N LEU A 118 -6.97 -7.73 -2.55
CA LEU A 118 -5.69 -7.59 -3.24
C LEU A 118 -4.90 -6.39 -2.72
N ILE A 119 -3.62 -6.58 -2.46
CA ILE A 119 -2.68 -5.47 -2.24
C ILE A 119 -1.90 -5.24 -3.53
N VAL A 120 -1.83 -3.99 -4.00
CA VAL A 120 -1.04 -3.58 -5.17
C VAL A 120 0.05 -2.62 -4.72
N MET A 121 1.32 -2.98 -4.88
CA MET A 121 2.43 -2.14 -4.44
C MET A 121 3.63 -2.21 -5.39
N SER A 122 4.49 -1.20 -5.34
CA SER A 122 5.77 -1.19 -6.07
C SER A 122 6.92 -1.37 -5.11
N PRO A 123 7.86 -2.26 -5.39
CA PRO A 123 9.06 -2.40 -4.57
C PRO A 123 9.94 -1.15 -4.73
N ARG A 124 10.48 -0.67 -3.62
CA ARG A 124 11.45 0.43 -3.63
C ARG A 124 12.77 -0.06 -4.24
N ARG A 125 13.11 0.42 -5.43
CA ARG A 125 14.42 0.13 -6.04
C ARG A 125 15.52 0.88 -5.28
N ARG A 126 16.19 0.23 -4.35
CA ARG A 126 17.47 0.72 -3.82
C ARG A 126 18.57 0.34 -4.79
N ARG A 127 19.32 1.32 -5.32
CA ARG A 127 20.52 1.08 -6.13
C ARG A 127 21.59 0.43 -5.24
N GLY A 128 21.95 -0.84 -5.52
CA GLY A 128 23.02 -1.57 -4.84
C GLY A 128 22.73 -3.04 -4.61
N LEU A 129 23.64 -3.91 -5.11
CA LEU A 129 23.51 -5.37 -5.06
C LEU A 129 23.56 -5.98 -3.64
N ARG A 130 23.90 -5.22 -2.60
CA ARG A 130 24.13 -5.73 -1.23
C ARG A 130 22.89 -5.85 -0.34
N HIS A 131 21.71 -5.41 -0.77
CA HIS A 131 20.50 -5.40 0.09
C HIS A 131 19.42 -6.40 -0.28
N PHE A 132 19.73 -7.39 -1.13
CA PHE A 132 18.81 -8.51 -1.37
C PHE A 132 18.63 -9.44 -0.17
N LEU A 133 19.49 -9.35 0.85
CA LEU A 133 19.49 -10.27 2.00
C LEU A 133 18.62 -9.82 3.19
N ASN A 134 18.16 -8.57 3.23
CA ASN A 134 17.32 -8.07 4.32
C ASN A 134 15.95 -7.60 3.81
N GLY A 135 15.17 -8.49 3.27
CA GLY A 135 13.77 -8.36 2.83
C GLY A 135 13.16 -6.96 2.95
N GLY A 136 12.92 -6.26 1.81
CA GLY A 136 12.26 -4.96 1.80
C GLY A 136 10.82 -5.01 2.33
N VAL A 137 10.16 -3.84 2.44
CA VAL A 137 8.76 -3.75 2.88
C VAL A 137 7.86 -4.68 2.06
N THR A 138 8.01 -4.69 0.72
CA THR A 138 7.22 -5.55 -0.17
C THR A 138 7.36 -7.03 0.17
N ASP A 139 8.57 -7.50 0.44
CA ASP A 139 8.84 -8.89 0.80
C ASP A 139 8.21 -9.25 2.15
N ARG A 140 8.31 -8.34 3.15
CA ARG A 140 7.66 -8.55 4.45
C ARG A 140 6.14 -8.58 4.33
N VAL A 141 5.55 -7.65 3.55
CA VAL A 141 4.11 -7.62 3.29
C VAL A 141 3.67 -8.89 2.59
N THR A 142 4.39 -9.35 1.55
CA THR A 142 4.05 -10.59 0.82
C THR A 142 4.03 -11.82 1.72
N ARG A 143 4.91 -11.88 2.72
CA ARG A 143 4.96 -13.01 3.67
C ARG A 143 3.87 -12.97 4.73
N LEU A 144 3.42 -11.77 5.13
CA LEU A 144 2.50 -11.58 6.26
C LEU A 144 1.06 -11.30 5.81
N SER A 145 0.84 -11.01 4.53
CA SER A 145 -0.45 -10.56 4.03
C SER A 145 -1.52 -11.64 4.10
N PRO A 146 -2.76 -11.28 4.50
CA PRO A 146 -3.92 -12.18 4.49
C PRO A 146 -4.49 -12.41 3.08
N CYS A 147 -4.03 -11.63 2.09
CA CYS A 147 -4.50 -11.68 0.70
C CYS A 147 -3.33 -11.62 -0.29
N PRO A 148 -3.55 -11.91 -1.59
CA PRO A 148 -2.54 -11.78 -2.63
C PRO A 148 -1.91 -10.40 -2.67
N VAL A 149 -0.60 -10.35 -2.99
CA VAL A 149 0.17 -9.11 -3.18
C VAL A 149 0.68 -9.06 -4.61
N LEU A 150 0.27 -8.04 -5.35
CA LEU A 150 0.72 -7.76 -6.70
C LEU A 150 1.85 -6.71 -6.66
N SER A 151 3.03 -7.12 -7.09
CA SER A 151 4.22 -6.26 -7.10
C SER A 151 4.46 -5.70 -8.51
N ILE A 152 4.37 -4.36 -8.66
CA ILE A 152 4.56 -3.67 -9.93
C ILE A 152 6.00 -3.22 -10.07
N THR A 153 6.79 -3.93 -10.89
CA THR A 153 8.23 -3.67 -11.08
C THR A 153 8.55 -2.96 -12.39
N ALA A 154 7.68 -3.08 -13.39
CA ALA A 154 7.85 -2.51 -14.72
C ALA A 154 6.88 -1.35 -14.98
N PRO A 155 7.17 -0.43 -15.94
CA PRO A 155 6.19 0.52 -16.43
C PRO A 155 4.96 -0.21 -16.97
N LEU A 156 3.78 0.39 -16.80
CA LEU A 156 2.58 -0.11 -17.47
C LEU A 156 2.81 -0.08 -18.99
N PRO A 157 2.47 -1.16 -19.72
CA PRO A 157 2.48 -1.10 -21.17
C PRO A 157 1.44 -0.07 -21.65
N SER A 158 1.72 0.57 -22.77
CA SER A 158 0.83 1.55 -23.41
C SER A 158 -0.50 0.95 -23.90
N THR A 159 -0.57 -0.36 -24.00
CA THR A 159 -1.79 -1.12 -24.35
C THR A 159 -2.41 -1.77 -23.11
N PRO A 160 -3.74 -1.72 -22.95
CA PRO A 160 -4.42 -2.39 -21.84
C PRO A 160 -4.10 -3.89 -21.84
N TRP A 161 -3.83 -4.42 -20.67
CA TRP A 161 -3.53 -5.85 -20.42
C TRP A 161 -4.75 -6.76 -20.62
N ARG A 162 -5.70 -6.39 -21.46
CA ARG A 162 -6.90 -7.20 -21.73
C ARG A 162 -6.50 -8.63 -22.04
N GLY A 163 -6.84 -9.56 -21.15
CA GLY A 163 -6.71 -11.00 -21.34
C GLY A 163 -5.39 -11.67 -20.89
N LYS A 164 -4.35 -10.94 -20.44
CA LYS A 164 -3.07 -11.56 -20.07
C LYS A 164 -2.88 -11.90 -18.59
N LEU A 165 -3.73 -11.39 -17.71
CA LEU A 165 -3.64 -11.69 -16.27
C LEU A 165 -4.50 -12.88 -15.82
N ALA A 166 -5.46 -13.30 -16.62
CA ALA A 166 -6.30 -14.46 -16.30
C ALA A 166 -5.49 -15.73 -15.95
N PRO A 167 -4.37 -16.07 -16.67
CA PRO A 167 -3.57 -17.24 -16.33
C PRO A 167 -2.78 -17.11 -15.04
N LEU A 168 -2.35 -15.91 -14.64
CA LEU A 168 -1.54 -15.67 -13.43
C LEU A 168 -2.36 -15.80 -12.14
N LEU A 169 -3.65 -15.46 -12.20
CA LEU A 169 -4.57 -15.58 -11.06
C LEU A 169 -5.15 -17.00 -10.93
N LEU A 170 -5.08 -17.82 -11.97
CA LEU A 170 -5.59 -19.20 -11.98
C LEU A 170 -4.66 -20.20 -11.28
N GLY A 171 -3.40 -19.84 -11.02
CA GLY A 171 -2.38 -20.73 -10.43
C GLY A 171 -2.26 -20.69 -8.89
N TRP A 172 -3.11 -19.95 -8.18
CA TRP A 172 -3.00 -19.84 -6.72
C TRP A 172 -3.59 -21.07 -6.02
N PRO A 173 -2.80 -21.82 -5.22
CA PRO A 173 -3.32 -22.96 -4.47
C PRO A 173 -4.32 -22.45 -3.42
N ARG A 174 -5.52 -23.01 -3.43
CA ARG A 174 -6.50 -22.84 -2.35
C ARG A 174 -5.86 -23.33 -1.04
N GLN A 175 -5.44 -22.43 -0.16
CA GLN A 175 -5.17 -22.82 1.20
C GLN A 175 -6.49 -23.33 1.79
N ARG A 176 -6.50 -24.60 2.15
CA ARG A 176 -7.60 -25.22 2.89
C ARG A 176 -7.74 -24.46 4.19
N ALA A 177 -8.92 -23.91 4.43
CA ALA A 177 -9.32 -23.53 5.78
C ALA A 177 -9.12 -24.77 6.65
N ALA A 178 -8.17 -24.72 7.58
CA ALA A 178 -8.05 -25.71 8.63
C ALA A 178 -9.27 -25.52 9.53
N GLN A 179 -10.18 -26.50 9.47
CA GLN A 179 -11.15 -26.74 10.54
C GLN A 179 -10.35 -27.17 11.78
N ILE A 180 -10.42 -26.41 12.83
CA ILE A 180 -10.49 -26.91 14.23
C ILE A 180 -11.37 -25.91 15.00
#